data_38098585afd09eb107f959edfa891f9e
#
_entry.id   38098585afd09eb107f959edfa891f9e
#
_cell.length_a   1.000
_cell.length_b   1.000
_cell.length_c   1.000
_cell.angle_alpha   90.00
_cell.angle_beta   90.00
_cell.angle_gamma   90.00
#
_symmetry.space_group_name_H-M   'P 1'
#
loop_
_entity.id
_entity.type
_entity.pdbx_description
1 polymer ?
#
loop_
_entity_poly.entity_id
_entity_poly.type
_entity_poly.pdbx_seq_one_letter_code
_entity_poly.pdbx_strand_id
1 'polypeptide(L)'
;MEKGEHLKRQNRPTMLQLQYLQGLSKVEKKRGAQGSIAEYYGVNRSTVNRYFKNCIERGILTESLEFTPVGEEWLERYTKL
;
A
#
# COMPACT_ATOMS: atom_id res chain seq x y z
N MET A 1 18.80 -4.43 -19.24
CA MET A 1 18.94 -3.53 -18.36
C MET A 1 17.83 -2.63 -18.25
N GLU A 2 17.32 -2.16 -19.28
CA GLU A 2 16.18 -1.30 -19.20
C GLU A 2 15.05 -1.94 -18.45
N LYS A 3 14.93 -3.25 -18.54
CA LYS A 3 13.87 -3.93 -17.79
C LYS A 3 14.00 -3.75 -16.31
N GLY A 4 15.21 -3.79 -15.79
CA GLY A 4 15.42 -3.64 -14.37
C GLY A 4 15.04 -2.25 -13.88
N GLU A 5 15.43 -1.25 -14.63
CA GLU A 5 15.07 0.11 -14.25
C GLU A 5 13.60 0.36 -14.39
N HIS A 6 12.99 -0.20 -15.43
CA HIS A 6 11.57 -0.06 -15.61
C HIS A 6 10.80 -0.66 -14.44
N LEU A 7 11.23 -1.82 -13.99
CA LEU A 7 10.59 -2.46 -12.85
C LEU A 7 10.76 -1.66 -11.58
N LYS A 8 11.92 -1.04 -11.40
CA LYS A 8 12.13 -0.19 -10.23
C LYS A 8 11.18 0.99 -10.23
N ARG A 9 10.96 1.60 -11.38
CA ARG A 9 10.03 2.71 -11.46
C ARG A 9 8.61 2.25 -11.16
N GLN A 10 8.24 1.09 -11.70
CA GLN A 10 6.91 0.56 -11.46
C GLN A 10 6.69 0.20 -10.01
N ASN A 11 7.76 -0.10 -9.29
CA ASN A 11 7.64 -0.44 -7.87
C ASN A 11 7.50 0.79 -7.00
N ARG A 12 7.68 1.96 -7.56
CA ARG A 12 7.55 3.18 -6.78
C ARG A 12 6.07 3.49 -6.58
N PRO A 13 5.63 3.74 -5.35
CA PRO A 13 4.21 4.02 -5.13
C PRO A 13 3.85 5.41 -5.64
N THR A 14 2.60 5.56 -6.07
CA THR A 14 2.07 6.88 -6.34
C THR A 14 1.76 7.56 -5.00
N MET A 15 1.55 8.87 -5.04
CA MET A 15 1.19 9.60 -3.84
C MET A 15 -0.09 9.03 -3.22
N LEU A 16 -1.08 8.74 -4.05
CA LEU A 16 -2.34 8.21 -3.56
C LEU A 16 -2.17 6.82 -2.94
N GLN A 17 -1.37 5.97 -3.59
CA GLN A 17 -1.10 4.64 -3.03
C GLN A 17 -0.40 4.74 -1.69
N LEU A 18 0.51 5.69 -1.57
CA LEU A 18 1.21 5.90 -0.31
C LEU A 18 0.23 6.36 0.77
N GLN A 19 -0.74 7.18 0.40
CA GLN A 19 -1.77 7.62 1.34
C GLN A 19 -2.65 6.47 1.78
N TYR A 20 -2.94 5.51 0.88
CA TYR A 20 -3.69 4.32 1.26
C TYR A 20 -2.93 3.55 2.35
N LEU A 21 -1.62 3.39 2.17
CA LEU A 21 -0.82 2.68 3.17
C LEU A 21 -0.73 3.44 4.48
N GLN A 22 -0.62 4.76 4.40
CA GLN A 22 -0.61 5.57 5.61
C GLN A 22 -1.93 5.45 6.35
N GLY A 23 -3.04 5.45 5.62
CA GLY A 23 -4.34 5.25 6.23
C GLY A 23 -4.46 3.90 6.89
N LEU A 24 -3.95 2.86 6.21
CA LEU A 24 -4.00 1.52 6.77
C LEU A 24 -3.19 1.43 8.06
N SER A 25 -2.07 2.11 8.13
CA SER A 25 -1.22 2.06 9.32
C SER A 25 -1.89 2.70 10.53
N LYS A 26 -2.88 3.54 10.31
CA LYS A 26 -3.55 4.25 11.39
C LYS A 26 -4.84 3.58 11.87
N VAL A 27 -5.36 2.60 11.14
CA VAL A 27 -6.59 1.93 11.57
C VAL A 27 -6.24 0.86 12.58
N GLU A 28 -7.06 0.78 13.62
CA GLU A 28 -6.86 -0.22 14.66
C GLU A 28 -7.30 -1.59 14.19
N LYS A 29 -8.45 -1.64 13.50
CA LYS A 29 -8.97 -2.89 12.98
C LYS A 29 -8.70 -2.95 11.49
N LYS A 30 -7.89 -3.92 11.07
CA LYS A 30 -7.56 -4.05 9.66
C LYS A 30 -8.72 -4.60 8.86
N ARG A 31 -9.60 -5.34 9.51
CA ARG A 31 -10.76 -5.90 8.82
C ARG A 31 -11.68 -4.77 8.39
N GLY A 32 -11.98 -4.72 7.10
CA GLY A 32 -12.81 -3.67 6.55
C GLY A 32 -12.08 -2.36 6.29
N ALA A 33 -10.77 -2.35 6.48
CA ALA A 33 -10.00 -1.13 6.27
C ALA A 33 -10.08 -0.65 4.82
N GLN A 34 -10.18 -1.59 3.86
CA GLN A 34 -10.26 -1.20 2.46
C GLN A 34 -11.46 -0.32 2.20
N GLY A 35 -12.61 -0.70 2.78
CA GLY A 35 -13.83 0.09 2.60
C GLY A 35 -13.72 1.47 3.19
N SER A 36 -13.16 1.55 4.40
CA SER A 36 -13.01 2.85 5.07
C SER A 36 -12.06 3.76 4.31
N ILE A 37 -10.96 3.21 3.83
CA ILE A 37 -9.98 3.98 3.08
C ILE A 37 -10.57 4.44 1.75
N ALA A 38 -11.28 3.54 1.08
CA ALA A 38 -11.90 3.88 -0.20
C ALA A 38 -12.90 5.02 -0.03
N GLU A 39 -13.69 4.97 1.04
CA GLU A 39 -14.67 5.99 1.31
C GLU A 39 -13.99 7.32 1.61
N TYR A 40 -12.94 7.28 2.40
CA TYR A 40 -12.24 8.49 2.80
C TYR A 40 -11.66 9.21 1.59
N TYR A 41 -11.11 8.47 0.63
CA TYR A 41 -10.48 9.07 -0.53
C TYR A 41 -11.41 9.17 -1.75
N GLY A 42 -12.65 8.73 -1.62
CA GLY A 42 -13.61 8.84 -2.70
C GLY A 42 -13.30 7.96 -3.89
N VAL A 43 -12.74 6.79 -3.66
CA VAL A 43 -12.42 5.85 -4.74
C VAL A 43 -13.18 4.56 -4.52
N ASN A 44 -13.17 3.70 -5.54
CA ASN A 44 -13.82 2.41 -5.44
C ASN A 44 -13.07 1.49 -4.49
N ARG A 45 -13.83 0.72 -3.72
CA ARG A 45 -13.23 -0.24 -2.82
C ARG A 45 -12.34 -1.23 -3.57
N SER A 46 -12.74 -1.60 -4.79
CA SER A 46 -11.96 -2.54 -5.57
C SER A 46 -10.58 -1.98 -5.93
N THR A 47 -10.48 -0.67 -6.07
CA THR A 47 -9.20 -0.03 -6.35
C THR A 47 -8.24 -0.22 -5.18
N VAL A 48 -8.74 0.01 -3.97
CA VAL A 48 -7.92 -0.15 -2.77
C VAL A 48 -7.58 -1.62 -2.56
N ASN A 49 -8.56 -2.52 -2.77
CA ASN A 49 -8.33 -3.95 -2.63
C ASN A 49 -7.23 -4.43 -3.57
N ARG A 50 -7.28 -3.97 -4.81
CA ARG A 50 -6.30 -4.37 -5.81
C ARG A 50 -4.90 -3.92 -5.39
N TYR A 51 -4.79 -2.71 -4.90
CA TYR A 51 -3.49 -2.22 -4.48
C TYR A 51 -2.96 -3.00 -3.28
N PHE A 52 -3.82 -3.25 -2.30
CA PHE A 52 -3.39 -4.00 -1.11
C PHE A 52 -3.03 -5.44 -1.48
N LYS A 53 -3.76 -6.06 -2.40
CA LYS A 53 -3.42 -7.39 -2.86
C LYS A 53 -2.04 -7.38 -3.52
N ASN A 54 -1.77 -6.37 -4.29
CA ASN A 54 -0.45 -6.21 -4.90
C ASN A 54 0.63 -6.10 -3.83
N CYS A 55 0.35 -5.34 -2.77
CA CYS A 55 1.30 -5.19 -1.67
C CYS A 55 1.54 -6.52 -0.96
N ILE A 56 0.51 -7.34 -0.81
CA ILE A 56 0.66 -8.66 -0.20
C ILE A 56 1.59 -9.50 -1.06
N GLU A 57 1.37 -9.49 -2.36
CA GLU A 57 2.20 -10.28 -3.28
C GLU A 57 3.65 -9.83 -3.26
N ARG A 58 3.89 -8.55 -2.99
CA ARG A 58 5.24 -8.01 -2.97
C ARG A 58 5.90 -8.11 -1.59
N GLY A 59 5.19 -8.65 -0.62
CA GLY A 59 5.75 -8.82 0.71
C GLY A 59 5.72 -7.57 1.58
N ILE A 60 4.96 -6.56 1.17
CA ILE A 60 4.81 -5.33 1.95
C ILE A 60 3.79 -5.50 3.06
N LEU A 61 2.74 -6.27 2.79
CA LEU A 61 1.67 -6.53 3.74
C LEU A 61 1.48 -8.03 3.91
N THR A 62 1.00 -8.43 5.07
CA THR A 62 0.53 -9.79 5.26
C THR A 62 -0.89 -9.89 4.73
N GLU A 63 -1.41 -11.12 4.68
CA GLU A 63 -2.79 -11.31 4.24
C GLU A 63 -3.78 -10.69 5.21
N SER A 64 -3.35 -10.43 6.44
CA SER A 64 -4.18 -9.75 7.42
C SER A 64 -4.05 -8.24 7.34
N LEU A 65 -3.38 -7.73 6.31
CA LEU A 65 -3.18 -6.30 6.07
C LEU A 65 -2.32 -5.64 7.13
N GLU A 66 -1.41 -6.39 7.70
CA GLU A 66 -0.44 -5.84 8.64
C GLU A 66 0.88 -5.65 7.92
N PHE A 67 1.61 -4.64 8.32
CA PHE A 67 2.88 -4.35 7.66
C PHE A 67 3.93 -5.37 8.06
N THR A 68 4.63 -5.90 7.05
CA THR A 68 5.80 -6.73 7.29
C THR A 68 6.97 -5.81 7.60
N PRO A 69 8.10 -6.35 8.10
CA PRO A 69 9.29 -5.51 8.28
C PRO A 69 9.70 -4.80 6.98
N VAL A 70 9.58 -5.50 5.85
CA VAL A 70 9.85 -4.90 4.55
C VAL A 70 8.86 -3.78 4.27
N GLY A 71 7.60 -3.99 4.61
CA GLY A 71 6.56 -2.99 4.39
C GLY A 71 6.76 -1.76 5.25
N GLU A 72 7.19 -1.93 6.48
CA GLU A 72 7.46 -0.80 7.36
C GLU A 72 8.61 0.04 6.82
N GLU A 73 9.65 -0.62 6.34
CA GLU A 73 10.77 0.08 5.74
C GLU A 73 10.34 0.80 4.46
N TRP A 74 9.50 0.16 3.66
CA TRP A 74 8.97 0.73 2.44
C TRP A 74 8.19 2.01 2.75
N LEU A 75 7.29 1.95 3.72
CA LEU A 75 6.48 3.10 4.07
C LEU A 75 7.34 4.23 4.59
N GLU A 76 8.30 3.91 5.46
CA GLU A 76 9.18 4.92 6.02
C GLU A 76 10.01 5.60 4.93
N ARG A 77 10.50 4.80 3.98
CA ARG A 77 11.35 5.34 2.91
C ARG A 77 10.63 6.40 2.10
N TYR A 78 9.35 6.18 1.83
CA TYR A 78 8.61 7.07 0.93
C TYR A 78 7.81 8.13 1.65
N THR A 79 7.74 8.10 2.96
CA THR A 79 6.99 9.11 3.71
C THR A 79 7.89 10.12 4.42
N LYS A 80 9.18 9.90 4.39
CA LYS A 80 10.12 10.80 5.04
C LYS A 80 10.64 11.88 4.12
N LEU A 81 9.97 12.18 3.08
CA LEU A 81 10.42 13.21 2.15
C LEU A 81 9.95 14.63 2.54
#